data_5d1a5bcfa6442a14b18ea1a4791d15a7
#
_entry.id   5d1a5bcfa6442a14b18ea1a4791d15a7
#
_cell.length_a   1.000
_cell.length_b   1.000
_cell.length_c   1.000
_cell.angle_alpha   90.00
_cell.angle_beta   90.00
_cell.angle_gamma   90.00
#
_symmetry.space_group_name_H-M   'P 1'
#
loop_
_entity.id
_entity.type
_entity.pdbx_description
1 polymer ?
#
loop_
_entity_poly.entity_id
_entity_poly.type
_entity_poly.pdbx_seq_one_letter_code
_entity_poly.pdbx_strand_id
1 'polypeptide(L)'
;MFRAIVLLALAAVAFAGDEAFLKTYCSTCHQGTKPAGGFAVATVGEGDHWSRAVLRVKNMEMPPKGAPAPPLNERELFLKDVENTLHQQACFSGPIAGPSHLRRLNRDEYSATMRDLFDMHLDLGRALPSDGAGGEGFDNAAETLFLSPLLTEKYLEAASFAVDFASKEYKSRAKILIAKPGPGLSSEAAARIVLNSFLARAFRRPVTPADVTPYVEVFRKSEKQGRNFEESIFATIRVALVSPMFLFHYEPTNNSNHVRPLDPYALAARLSYFLWGSMPDEFLTDVAATGNLNDPDVLRQLTVRMLRNDRSLVFAERFTGQWLHTRELAGDKAPDPKLFPAYAADEELRSDIRLQPSLFFREVLIRDRPVLDLIDSKYTVATAKLEKHFGLKLPLNANARNQPQWVELPEGSNRGGLLGMPAVLAVSSYPYRTSPVLRGAWILEAMLGTPPPPPPADVPALEDSASLSSAKSVRERLAKHRENAVCASCHSRIDGLGFALENYGVLGDWRTIDHGKPIDNSGELADGSKFKGPAELREALLKRKDMFTRNLTSKLLGYALGRSLTLQDGCTVDAIVARVREKGYTAHTLIEEIVLSEPFRSQAPVLPGLPLLSKKEAHKR
;
A
#
# COMPACT_ATOMS: atom_id res chain seq x y z
N MET A 1 -3.34 -45.70 21.34
CA MET A 1 -2.17 -45.98 20.48
C MET A 1 -2.50 -46.12 18.97
N PHE A 2 -3.71 -45.73 18.52
CA PHE A 2 -4.13 -45.91 17.10
C PHE A 2 -4.29 -44.58 16.29
N ARG A 3 -3.97 -43.43 16.92
CA ARG A 3 -4.08 -42.10 16.25
C ARG A 3 -2.74 -41.50 15.72
N ALA A 4 -1.62 -42.16 16.03
CA ALA A 4 -0.29 -41.63 15.63
C ALA A 4 0.25 -42.18 14.28
N ILE A 5 -0.39 -43.21 13.72
CA ILE A 5 0.13 -43.91 12.52
C ILE A 5 -0.48 -43.37 11.21
N VAL A 6 -1.65 -42.69 11.28
CA VAL A 6 -2.32 -42.15 10.07
C VAL A 6 -1.75 -40.82 9.59
N LEU A 7 -1.01 -40.09 10.43
CA LEU A 7 -0.44 -38.78 10.08
C LEU A 7 0.91 -38.83 9.32
N LEU A 8 1.56 -39.98 9.30
CA LEU A 8 2.85 -40.16 8.60
C LEU A 8 2.72 -40.61 7.13
N ALA A 9 1.54 -41.05 6.70
CA ALA A 9 1.33 -41.56 5.33
C ALA A 9 0.85 -40.47 4.33
N LEU A 10 0.38 -39.32 4.80
CA LEU A 10 -0.11 -38.23 3.93
C LEU A 10 0.98 -37.21 3.50
N ALA A 11 2.15 -37.26 4.12
CA ALA A 11 3.26 -36.36 3.78
C ALA A 11 4.14 -36.83 2.59
N ALA A 12 3.95 -38.05 2.11
CA ALA A 12 4.86 -38.67 1.14
C ALA A 12 4.47 -38.52 -0.35
N VAL A 13 3.30 -37.93 -0.66
CA VAL A 13 2.79 -37.97 -2.05
C VAL A 13 2.99 -36.65 -2.83
N ALA A 14 3.40 -35.56 -2.20
CA ALA A 14 3.46 -34.22 -2.83
C ALA A 14 4.84 -33.82 -3.42
N PHE A 15 5.89 -34.64 -3.34
CA PHE A 15 7.26 -34.20 -3.54
C PHE A 15 7.99 -34.68 -4.81
N ALA A 16 7.37 -35.45 -5.70
CA ALA A 16 8.11 -36.06 -6.82
C ALA A 16 8.60 -35.05 -7.90
N GLY A 17 7.87 -33.93 -8.09
CA GLY A 17 8.26 -32.88 -9.06
C GLY A 17 9.32 -31.92 -8.53
N ASP A 18 9.22 -31.55 -7.26
CA ASP A 18 10.14 -30.62 -6.61
C ASP A 18 11.53 -31.22 -6.40
N GLU A 19 11.60 -32.51 -6.09
CA GLU A 19 12.87 -33.19 -5.86
C GLU A 19 13.74 -33.26 -7.15
N ALA A 20 13.12 -33.48 -8.29
CA ALA A 20 13.82 -33.49 -9.57
C ALA A 20 14.38 -32.10 -9.92
N PHE A 21 13.59 -31.06 -9.73
CA PHE A 21 14.00 -29.67 -9.93
C PHE A 21 15.15 -29.28 -8.99
N LEU A 22 14.99 -29.54 -7.69
CA LEU A 22 16.01 -29.27 -6.68
C LEU A 22 17.33 -29.99 -6.96
N LYS A 23 17.27 -31.27 -7.36
CA LYS A 23 18.44 -32.08 -7.71
C LYS A 23 19.17 -31.51 -8.91
N THR A 24 18.43 -31.06 -9.93
CA THR A 24 19.01 -30.59 -11.19
C THR A 24 19.60 -29.19 -11.07
N TYR A 25 18.92 -28.26 -10.37
CA TYR A 25 19.26 -26.85 -10.43
C TYR A 25 19.79 -26.25 -9.12
N CYS A 26 19.62 -26.93 -7.96
CA CYS A 26 19.90 -26.34 -6.65
C CYS A 26 20.94 -27.15 -5.83
N SER A 27 20.83 -28.52 -5.85
CA SER A 27 21.56 -29.37 -4.92
C SER A 27 23.07 -29.31 -5.09
N THR A 28 23.59 -29.05 -6.31
CA THR A 28 25.05 -28.96 -6.55
C THR A 28 25.73 -27.94 -5.65
N CYS A 29 25.04 -26.83 -5.33
CA CYS A 29 25.56 -25.75 -4.48
C CYS A 29 24.95 -25.73 -3.06
N HIS A 30 23.74 -26.26 -2.88
CA HIS A 30 22.96 -26.13 -1.67
C HIS A 30 22.76 -27.45 -0.91
N GLN A 31 23.79 -28.29 -0.86
CA GLN A 31 23.82 -29.57 -0.11
C GLN A 31 25.11 -29.74 0.68
N GLY A 32 25.18 -30.76 1.55
CA GLY A 32 26.35 -31.11 2.33
C GLY A 32 26.50 -30.29 3.63
N THR A 33 27.66 -30.40 4.25
CA THR A 33 27.93 -29.80 5.58
C THR A 33 28.20 -28.30 5.55
N LYS A 34 28.49 -27.72 4.38
CA LYS A 34 28.71 -26.28 4.15
C LYS A 34 28.02 -25.84 2.87
N PRO A 35 26.68 -25.80 2.85
CA PRO A 35 25.93 -25.38 1.66
C PRO A 35 26.18 -23.91 1.34
N ALA A 36 26.14 -23.56 0.06
CA ALA A 36 26.30 -22.18 -0.39
C ALA A 36 25.26 -21.26 0.28
N GLY A 37 25.72 -20.11 0.78
CA GLY A 37 24.85 -19.16 1.50
C GLY A 37 24.25 -19.69 2.79
N GLY A 38 24.76 -20.81 3.33
CA GLY A 38 24.23 -21.44 4.54
C GLY A 38 22.84 -22.09 4.38
N PHE A 39 22.35 -22.21 3.14
CA PHE A 39 21.04 -22.78 2.81
C PHE A 39 21.18 -24.19 2.23
N ALA A 40 20.55 -25.17 2.87
CA ALA A 40 20.47 -26.55 2.38
C ALA A 40 19.06 -26.89 1.85
N VAL A 41 18.99 -27.54 0.68
CA VAL A 41 17.72 -27.92 0.02
C VAL A 41 17.12 -29.23 0.53
N ALA A 42 17.51 -29.70 1.72
CA ALA A 42 17.16 -31.05 2.20
C ALA A 42 15.65 -31.31 2.29
N THR A 43 14.86 -30.28 2.60
CA THR A 43 13.39 -30.37 2.70
C THR A 43 12.74 -29.04 2.34
N VAL A 44 11.75 -29.07 1.46
CA VAL A 44 10.93 -27.89 1.17
C VAL A 44 10.07 -27.60 2.40
N GLY A 45 10.15 -26.36 2.91
CA GLY A 45 9.26 -25.86 3.95
C GLY A 45 9.83 -25.82 5.37
N GLU A 46 11.10 -26.13 5.58
CA GLU A 46 11.74 -25.88 6.87
C GLU A 46 12.27 -24.44 6.97
N GLY A 47 11.52 -23.58 7.68
CA GLY A 47 11.93 -22.26 8.15
C GLY A 47 11.88 -21.12 7.12
N ASP A 48 12.22 -19.90 7.58
CA ASP A 48 12.24 -18.63 6.81
C ASP A 48 13.21 -18.66 5.60
N HIS A 49 14.09 -19.64 5.53
CA HIS A 49 15.05 -19.77 4.44
C HIS A 49 14.38 -20.04 3.08
N TRP A 50 13.29 -20.81 3.06
CA TRP A 50 12.57 -21.12 1.84
C TRP A 50 11.84 -19.92 1.25
N SER A 51 11.30 -19.05 2.07
CA SER A 51 10.66 -17.79 1.60
C SER A 51 11.68 -16.93 0.84
N ARG A 52 12.91 -16.83 1.35
CA ARG A 52 13.99 -16.09 0.69
C ARG A 52 14.49 -16.81 -0.58
N ALA A 53 14.54 -18.15 -0.55
CA ALA A 53 14.93 -18.93 -1.72
C ALA A 53 13.90 -18.75 -2.85
N VAL A 54 12.60 -18.84 -2.56
CA VAL A 54 11.51 -18.58 -3.51
C VAL A 54 11.64 -17.20 -4.14
N LEU A 55 11.87 -16.17 -3.33
CA LEU A 55 12.04 -14.80 -3.83
C LEU A 55 13.23 -14.69 -4.80
N ARG A 56 14.38 -15.29 -4.48
CA ARG A 56 15.57 -15.28 -5.36
C ARG A 56 15.33 -16.03 -6.67
N VAL A 57 14.62 -17.17 -6.61
CA VAL A 57 14.25 -17.92 -7.82
C VAL A 57 13.25 -17.13 -8.67
N LYS A 58 12.28 -16.46 -8.04
CA LYS A 58 11.28 -15.61 -8.68
C LYS A 58 11.92 -14.40 -9.37
N ASN A 59 12.91 -13.79 -8.74
CA ASN A 59 13.67 -12.67 -9.28
C ASN A 59 14.77 -13.08 -10.29
N MET A 60 14.86 -14.36 -10.63
CA MET A 60 15.91 -14.90 -11.51
C MET A 60 17.35 -14.68 -11.00
N GLU A 61 17.53 -14.45 -9.69
CA GLU A 61 18.84 -14.38 -9.05
C GLU A 61 19.44 -15.79 -8.83
N MET A 62 18.57 -16.82 -8.81
CA MET A 62 18.96 -18.22 -8.66
C MET A 62 18.30 -19.07 -9.76
N PRO A 63 19.04 -20.04 -10.33
CA PRO A 63 20.49 -20.28 -10.21
C PRO A 63 21.33 -19.10 -10.68
N PRO A 64 22.57 -18.93 -10.16
CA PRO A 64 23.43 -17.81 -10.52
C PRO A 64 23.91 -17.93 -11.99
N LYS A 65 24.32 -16.81 -12.58
CA LYS A 65 24.85 -16.76 -13.95
C LYS A 65 25.99 -17.77 -14.13
N GLY A 66 25.88 -18.62 -15.15
CA GLY A 66 26.85 -19.71 -15.45
C GLY A 66 26.48 -21.08 -14.88
N ALA A 67 25.48 -21.20 -14.03
CA ALA A 67 24.88 -22.48 -13.64
C ALA A 67 23.75 -22.89 -14.61
N PRO A 68 23.40 -24.20 -14.70
CA PRO A 68 22.24 -24.64 -15.46
C PRO A 68 20.98 -23.90 -15.01
N ALA A 69 20.29 -23.23 -15.95
CA ALA A 69 19.07 -22.48 -15.65
C ALA A 69 17.83 -23.30 -16.05
N PRO A 70 16.80 -23.41 -15.21
CA PRO A 70 15.58 -24.11 -15.57
C PRO A 70 14.82 -23.36 -16.67
N PRO A 71 14.13 -24.08 -17.58
CA PRO A 71 13.11 -23.49 -18.45
C PRO A 71 12.07 -22.77 -17.61
N LEU A 72 11.45 -21.72 -18.18
CA LEU A 72 10.52 -20.88 -17.41
C LEU A 72 9.28 -21.63 -16.92
N ASN A 73 8.74 -22.51 -17.74
CA ASN A 73 7.60 -23.35 -17.35
C ASN A 73 7.94 -24.26 -16.15
N GLU A 74 9.13 -24.87 -16.12
CA GLU A 74 9.58 -25.66 -14.98
C GLU A 74 9.79 -24.80 -13.73
N ARG A 75 10.36 -23.59 -13.90
CA ARG A 75 10.52 -22.62 -12.81
C ARG A 75 9.18 -22.19 -12.23
N GLU A 76 8.19 -21.88 -13.08
CA GLU A 76 6.86 -21.46 -12.64
C GLU A 76 6.11 -22.57 -11.90
N LEU A 77 6.20 -23.81 -12.38
CA LEU A 77 5.64 -24.97 -11.71
C LEU A 77 6.28 -25.17 -10.33
N PHE A 78 7.60 -25.19 -10.28
CA PHE A 78 8.34 -25.30 -9.02
C PHE A 78 7.95 -24.20 -8.00
N LEU A 79 7.93 -22.93 -8.43
CA LEU A 79 7.55 -21.83 -7.57
C LEU A 79 6.13 -22.00 -7.04
N LYS A 80 5.19 -22.36 -7.89
CA LYS A 80 3.80 -22.60 -7.50
C LYS A 80 3.66 -23.73 -6.47
N ASP A 81 4.38 -24.83 -6.66
CA ASP A 81 4.31 -25.99 -5.77
C ASP A 81 4.95 -25.68 -4.42
N VAL A 82 6.11 -25.01 -4.41
CA VAL A 82 6.77 -24.58 -3.17
C VAL A 82 5.94 -23.52 -2.43
N GLU A 83 5.44 -22.49 -3.12
CA GLU A 83 4.59 -21.47 -2.52
C GLU A 83 3.32 -22.10 -1.91
N ASN A 84 2.67 -23.06 -2.59
CA ASN A 84 1.53 -23.78 -2.06
C ASN A 84 1.87 -24.60 -0.79
N THR A 85 3.01 -25.30 -0.81
CA THR A 85 3.48 -26.09 0.33
C THR A 85 3.76 -25.21 1.55
N LEU A 86 4.50 -24.11 1.34
CA LEU A 86 4.79 -23.13 2.38
C LEU A 86 3.50 -22.50 2.93
N HIS A 87 2.56 -22.19 2.04
CA HIS A 87 1.27 -21.62 2.41
C HIS A 87 0.44 -22.61 3.25
N GLN A 88 0.34 -23.89 2.84
CA GLN A 88 -0.37 -24.90 3.60
C GLN A 88 0.23 -25.12 4.99
N GLN A 89 1.57 -25.15 5.09
CA GLN A 89 2.26 -25.26 6.37
C GLN A 89 2.01 -24.03 7.26
N ALA A 90 2.13 -22.83 6.69
CA ALA A 90 1.87 -21.60 7.41
C ALA A 90 0.43 -21.52 7.92
N CYS A 91 -0.54 -22.04 7.16
CA CYS A 91 -1.96 -22.00 7.48
C CYS A 91 -2.44 -23.16 8.38
N PHE A 92 -1.58 -24.11 8.72
CA PHE A 92 -1.96 -25.24 9.58
C PHE A 92 -2.53 -24.81 10.93
N SER A 93 -2.02 -23.71 11.50
CA SER A 93 -2.48 -23.13 12.76
C SER A 93 -3.59 -22.07 12.58
N GLY A 94 -4.02 -21.81 11.34
CA GLY A 94 -4.96 -20.73 11.02
C GLY A 94 -4.34 -19.32 11.03
N PRO A 95 -5.16 -18.27 10.89
CA PRO A 95 -4.71 -16.89 10.96
C PRO A 95 -4.07 -16.57 12.31
N ILE A 96 -2.96 -15.84 12.30
CA ILE A 96 -2.25 -15.42 13.52
C ILE A 96 -2.01 -13.93 13.53
N ALA A 97 -1.71 -13.36 14.71
CA ALA A 97 -1.47 -11.93 14.93
C ALA A 97 -0.15 -11.49 14.31
N GLY A 98 0.59 -12.04 13.56
CA GLY A 98 1.83 -11.60 12.92
C GLY A 98 2.78 -10.78 13.82
N PRO A 99 3.96 -10.44 13.35
CA PRO A 99 4.93 -9.67 14.13
C PRO A 99 4.45 -8.23 14.33
N SER A 100 4.70 -7.68 15.52
CA SER A 100 4.55 -6.24 15.79
C SER A 100 5.86 -5.52 15.48
N HIS A 101 5.77 -4.43 14.74
CA HIS A 101 6.91 -3.60 14.38
C HIS A 101 6.76 -2.20 14.96
N LEU A 102 7.86 -1.66 15.50
CA LEU A 102 7.90 -0.26 15.87
C LEU A 102 7.90 0.58 14.58
N ARG A 103 6.78 1.27 14.32
CA ARG A 103 6.56 2.07 13.12
C ARG A 103 6.47 3.55 13.47
N ARG A 104 7.32 4.39 12.87
CA ARG A 104 7.12 5.84 12.96
C ARG A 104 6.00 6.32 12.03
N LEU A 105 5.50 7.50 12.28
CA LEU A 105 4.66 8.21 11.32
C LEU A 105 5.46 8.43 10.03
N ASN A 106 4.88 8.12 8.87
CA ASN A 106 5.44 8.55 7.61
C ASN A 106 5.22 10.06 7.41
N ARG A 107 5.82 10.63 6.37
CA ARG A 107 5.76 12.07 6.07
C ARG A 107 4.32 12.61 6.06
N ASP A 108 3.42 11.89 5.43
CA ASP A 108 2.03 12.31 5.25
C ASP A 108 1.19 12.12 6.52
N GLU A 109 1.44 11.03 7.27
CA GLU A 109 0.82 10.78 8.59
C GLU A 109 1.26 11.84 9.60
N TYR A 110 2.56 12.20 9.59
CA TYR A 110 3.10 13.26 10.43
C TYR A 110 2.42 14.60 10.13
N SER A 111 2.35 15.01 8.85
CA SER A 111 1.71 16.24 8.43
C SER A 111 0.23 16.30 8.84
N ALA A 112 -0.50 15.20 8.60
CA ALA A 112 -1.92 15.10 8.97
C ALA A 112 -2.13 15.13 10.50
N THR A 113 -1.26 14.44 11.25
CA THR A 113 -1.31 14.45 12.73
C THR A 113 -1.05 15.86 13.28
N MET A 114 -0.07 16.56 12.74
CA MET A 114 0.23 17.95 13.14
C MET A 114 -0.94 18.89 12.80
N ARG A 115 -1.55 18.75 11.62
CA ARG A 115 -2.74 19.49 11.22
C ARG A 115 -3.88 19.32 12.25
N ASP A 116 -4.19 18.07 12.60
CA ASP A 116 -5.34 17.77 13.48
C ASP A 116 -5.04 18.11 14.95
N LEU A 117 -3.77 18.01 15.38
CA LEU A 117 -3.35 18.36 16.74
C LEU A 117 -3.45 19.86 17.01
N PHE A 118 -3.05 20.68 16.02
CA PHE A 118 -2.98 22.13 16.13
C PHE A 118 -4.14 22.88 15.44
N ASP A 119 -5.01 22.16 14.72
CA ASP A 119 -6.06 22.77 13.88
C ASP A 119 -5.47 23.76 12.85
N MET A 120 -4.43 23.31 12.14
CA MET A 120 -3.69 24.12 11.17
C MET A 120 -3.73 23.48 9.78
N HIS A 121 -3.92 24.29 8.73
CA HIS A 121 -3.97 23.82 7.34
C HIS A 121 -2.63 24.00 6.60
N LEU A 122 -1.55 23.52 7.23
CA LEU A 122 -0.20 23.58 6.65
C LEU A 122 0.32 22.18 6.35
N ASP A 123 0.94 22.01 5.19
CA ASP A 123 1.61 20.77 4.81
C ASP A 123 3.06 20.78 5.27
N LEU A 124 3.29 20.33 6.50
CA LEU A 124 4.62 20.18 7.08
C LEU A 124 5.41 19.01 6.48
N GLY A 125 4.71 18.07 5.83
CA GLY A 125 5.33 16.93 5.19
C GLY A 125 6.24 17.32 4.03
N ARG A 126 5.95 18.41 3.33
CA ARG A 126 6.78 18.90 2.20
C ARG A 126 8.23 19.17 2.57
N ALA A 127 8.48 19.58 3.81
CA ALA A 127 9.82 19.87 4.30
C ALA A 127 10.60 18.62 4.71
N LEU A 128 9.93 17.46 4.83
CA LEU A 128 10.53 16.21 5.21
C LEU A 128 11.02 15.43 3.97
N PRO A 129 12.11 14.67 4.08
CA PRO A 129 12.50 13.72 3.03
C PRO A 129 11.36 12.76 2.71
N SER A 130 11.29 12.31 1.45
CA SER A 130 10.31 11.30 1.04
C SER A 130 10.62 9.95 1.68
N ASP A 131 9.59 9.25 2.11
CA ASP A 131 9.72 7.89 2.60
C ASP A 131 9.82 6.91 1.43
N GLY A 132 10.62 5.85 1.61
CA GLY A 132 10.73 4.77 0.64
C GLY A 132 9.52 3.85 0.69
N ALA A 133 9.18 3.24 -0.43
CA ALA A 133 8.18 2.18 -0.47
C ALA A 133 8.74 0.88 0.11
N GLY A 134 7.94 0.17 0.89
CA GLY A 134 8.24 -1.13 1.49
C GLY A 134 7.00 -2.01 1.51
N GLY A 135 7.11 -3.18 2.11
CA GLY A 135 5.98 -4.10 2.23
C GLY A 135 5.34 -4.41 0.87
N GLU A 136 4.05 -4.19 0.78
CA GLU A 136 3.26 -4.37 -0.43
C GLU A 136 3.35 -3.19 -1.44
N GLY A 137 4.36 -2.33 -1.30
CA GLY A 137 4.61 -1.18 -2.16
C GLY A 137 4.19 0.16 -1.54
N PHE A 138 4.03 0.24 -0.22
CA PHE A 138 3.54 1.42 0.48
C PHE A 138 4.61 2.11 1.32
N ASP A 139 4.54 3.43 1.41
CA ASP A 139 5.48 4.27 2.16
C ASP A 139 5.19 4.34 3.67
N ASN A 140 4.17 3.62 4.13
CA ASN A 140 3.86 3.46 5.56
C ASN A 140 4.41 2.16 6.16
N ALA A 141 5.20 1.40 5.40
CA ALA A 141 5.76 0.12 5.86
C ALA A 141 6.93 0.34 6.84
N ALA A 142 6.85 -0.30 8.01
CA ALA A 142 7.81 -0.14 9.10
C ALA A 142 9.27 -0.39 8.68
N GLU A 143 9.48 -1.32 7.75
CA GLU A 143 10.80 -1.76 7.29
C GLU A 143 11.59 -0.66 6.57
N THR A 144 10.92 0.36 6.05
CA THR A 144 11.54 1.48 5.32
C THR A 144 11.53 2.80 6.10
N LEU A 145 10.83 2.85 7.23
CA LEU A 145 10.64 4.07 8.01
C LEU A 145 11.77 4.29 9.03
N PHE A 146 13.00 4.44 8.55
CA PHE A 146 14.17 4.72 9.38
C PHE A 146 14.16 6.17 9.89
N LEU A 147 14.77 6.39 11.06
CA LEU A 147 15.03 7.71 11.62
C LEU A 147 16.50 8.08 11.41
N SER A 148 16.78 8.86 10.37
CA SER A 148 18.14 9.38 10.10
C SER A 148 18.42 10.66 10.90
N PRO A 149 19.69 11.04 11.12
CA PRO A 149 20.04 12.33 11.72
C PRO A 149 19.39 13.54 10.99
N LEU A 150 19.45 13.56 9.66
CA LEU A 150 18.81 14.60 8.85
C LEU A 150 17.29 14.68 9.10
N LEU A 151 16.61 13.53 9.14
CA LEU A 151 15.18 13.51 9.40
C LEU A 151 14.86 14.00 10.81
N THR A 152 15.71 13.73 11.81
CA THR A 152 15.55 14.23 13.17
C THR A 152 15.66 15.77 13.21
N GLU A 153 16.61 16.36 12.50
CA GLU A 153 16.72 17.80 12.35
C GLU A 153 15.46 18.40 11.68
N LYS A 154 14.97 17.77 10.62
CA LYS A 154 13.75 18.20 9.94
C LYS A 154 12.51 18.10 10.81
N TYR A 155 12.38 17.09 11.66
CA TYR A 155 11.31 17.03 12.65
C TYR A 155 11.41 18.16 13.68
N LEU A 156 12.61 18.54 14.13
CA LEU A 156 12.80 19.67 15.04
C LEU A 156 12.42 21.00 14.37
N GLU A 157 12.79 21.20 13.11
CA GLU A 157 12.39 22.38 12.32
C GLU A 157 10.86 22.45 12.17
N ALA A 158 10.24 21.34 11.76
CA ALA A 158 8.78 21.26 11.58
C ALA A 158 8.02 21.46 12.90
N ALA A 159 8.48 20.86 13.99
CA ALA A 159 7.90 21.07 15.33
C ALA A 159 8.04 22.53 15.78
N SER A 160 9.19 23.15 15.54
CA SER A 160 9.41 24.57 15.87
C SER A 160 8.47 25.46 15.08
N PHE A 161 8.35 25.25 13.78
CA PHE A 161 7.45 25.98 12.91
C PHE A 161 5.98 25.85 13.35
N ALA A 162 5.51 24.63 13.64
CA ALA A 162 4.15 24.37 14.09
C ALA A 162 3.83 25.05 15.43
N VAL A 163 4.78 25.00 16.38
CA VAL A 163 4.63 25.64 17.68
C VAL A 163 4.62 27.15 17.56
N ASP A 164 5.49 27.73 16.73
CA ASP A 164 5.53 29.17 16.48
C ASP A 164 4.25 29.69 15.80
N PHE A 165 3.69 28.89 14.87
CA PHE A 165 2.38 29.15 14.29
C PHE A 165 1.27 29.10 15.37
N ALA A 166 1.19 27.99 16.12
CA ALA A 166 0.16 27.78 17.13
C ALA A 166 0.18 28.82 18.27
N SER A 167 1.37 29.37 18.59
CA SER A 167 1.50 30.42 19.60
C SER A 167 0.87 31.76 19.18
N LYS A 168 0.76 32.00 17.88
CA LYS A 168 0.25 33.24 17.28
C LYS A 168 -1.20 33.12 16.80
N GLU A 169 -1.61 31.91 16.38
CA GLU A 169 -2.94 31.64 15.86
C GLU A 169 -3.93 31.43 17.02
N TYR A 170 -5.03 32.21 17.06
CA TYR A 170 -5.96 32.24 18.20
C TYR A 170 -6.58 30.87 18.50
N LYS A 171 -7.06 30.14 17.48
CA LYS A 171 -7.76 28.85 17.67
C LYS A 171 -6.80 27.79 18.21
N SER A 172 -5.64 27.65 17.59
CA SER A 172 -4.59 26.69 18.00
C SER A 172 -4.12 26.98 19.41
N ARG A 173 -3.88 28.26 19.72
CA ARG A 173 -3.46 28.71 21.04
C ARG A 173 -4.51 28.42 22.11
N ALA A 174 -5.79 28.72 21.85
CA ALA A 174 -6.90 28.47 22.79
C ALA A 174 -7.09 26.96 23.05
N LYS A 175 -6.91 26.12 22.02
CA LYS A 175 -6.98 24.65 22.13
C LYS A 175 -5.85 24.05 22.99
N ILE A 176 -4.73 24.75 23.11
CA ILE A 176 -3.57 24.33 23.91
C ILE A 176 -3.66 24.90 25.32
N LEU A 177 -3.84 26.21 25.46
CA LEU A 177 -3.77 26.91 26.74
C LEU A 177 -5.12 26.87 27.49
N ILE A 178 -5.56 25.66 27.83
CA ILE A 178 -6.84 25.38 28.51
C ILE A 178 -6.83 25.76 29.99
N ALA A 179 -5.67 26.06 30.58
CA ALA A 179 -5.50 26.56 31.95
C ALA A 179 -4.35 27.58 31.98
N LYS A 180 -4.47 28.54 32.93
CA LYS A 180 -3.45 29.56 33.19
C LYS A 180 -3.27 29.73 34.70
N PRO A 181 -2.08 30.12 35.19
CA PRO A 181 -1.87 30.40 36.59
C PRO A 181 -2.73 31.57 37.07
N GLY A 182 -3.17 31.50 38.30
CA GLY A 182 -4.03 32.53 38.93
C GLY A 182 -4.28 32.23 40.40
N PRO A 183 -5.21 32.96 41.05
CA PRO A 183 -5.55 32.71 42.44
C PRO A 183 -5.96 31.24 42.67
N GLY A 184 -5.22 30.53 43.53
CA GLY A 184 -5.49 29.12 43.84
C GLY A 184 -4.92 28.10 42.85
N LEU A 185 -4.33 28.52 41.74
CA LEU A 185 -3.72 27.63 40.74
C LEU A 185 -2.28 28.06 40.44
N SER A 186 -1.31 27.32 40.97
CA SER A 186 0.12 27.59 40.70
C SER A 186 0.49 27.41 39.23
N SER A 187 1.59 28.03 38.77
CA SER A 187 2.10 27.91 37.43
C SER A 187 2.32 26.44 37.04
N GLU A 188 2.96 25.65 37.90
CA GLU A 188 3.17 24.22 37.68
C GLU A 188 1.86 23.43 37.61
N ALA A 189 0.89 23.71 38.48
CA ALA A 189 -0.40 23.02 38.47
C ALA A 189 -1.16 23.31 37.16
N ALA A 190 -1.16 24.57 36.72
CA ALA A 190 -1.72 24.96 35.42
C ALA A 190 -1.00 24.28 34.26
N ALA A 191 0.36 24.21 34.29
CA ALA A 191 1.15 23.53 33.29
C ALA A 191 0.84 22.02 33.22
N ARG A 192 0.65 21.37 34.37
CA ARG A 192 0.24 19.95 34.41
C ARG A 192 -1.11 19.71 33.74
N ILE A 193 -2.09 20.58 33.94
CA ILE A 193 -3.39 20.48 33.27
C ILE A 193 -3.23 20.58 31.76
N VAL A 194 -2.51 21.61 31.29
CA VAL A 194 -2.25 21.82 29.87
C VAL A 194 -1.48 20.64 29.25
N LEU A 195 -0.39 20.20 29.90
CA LEU A 195 0.45 19.13 29.39
C LEU A 195 -0.26 17.77 29.40
N ASN A 196 -1.04 17.44 30.43
CA ASN A 196 -1.86 16.21 30.44
C ASN A 196 -2.79 16.16 29.22
N SER A 197 -3.53 17.22 28.96
CA SER A 197 -4.45 17.27 27.83
C SER A 197 -3.73 17.21 26.48
N PHE A 198 -2.67 17.99 26.31
CA PHE A 198 -1.92 18.02 25.05
C PHE A 198 -1.21 16.69 24.77
N LEU A 199 -0.49 16.14 25.76
CA LEU A 199 0.28 14.90 25.61
C LEU A 199 -0.62 13.69 25.38
N ALA A 200 -1.81 13.63 26.02
CA ALA A 200 -2.76 12.54 25.76
C ALA A 200 -3.20 12.52 24.28
N ARG A 201 -3.46 13.67 23.69
CA ARG A 201 -3.79 13.79 22.26
C ARG A 201 -2.58 13.49 21.38
N ALA A 202 -1.41 14.07 21.69
CA ALA A 202 -0.19 13.89 20.93
C ALA A 202 0.29 12.42 20.93
N PHE A 203 0.18 11.72 22.06
CA PHE A 203 0.58 10.33 22.22
C PHE A 203 -0.55 9.33 21.90
N ARG A 204 -1.74 9.85 21.56
CA ARG A 204 -2.90 9.04 21.13
C ARG A 204 -3.34 8.00 22.16
N ARG A 205 -3.12 8.29 23.45
CA ARG A 205 -3.50 7.47 24.62
C ARG A 205 -3.55 8.31 25.88
N PRO A 206 -4.23 7.87 26.92
CA PRO A 206 -4.10 8.47 28.24
C PRO A 206 -2.64 8.50 28.69
N VAL A 207 -2.24 9.57 29.36
CA VAL A 207 -0.90 9.73 29.91
C VAL A 207 -0.91 9.51 31.42
N THR A 208 0.12 8.86 31.91
CA THR A 208 0.36 8.64 33.33
C THR A 208 1.16 9.81 33.93
N PRO A 209 1.20 9.96 35.26
CA PRO A 209 2.10 10.93 35.89
C PRO A 209 3.58 10.73 35.49
N ALA A 210 4.01 9.50 35.24
CA ALA A 210 5.36 9.18 34.78
C ALA A 210 5.62 9.71 33.36
N ASP A 211 4.62 9.66 32.47
CA ASP A 211 4.73 10.21 31.10
C ASP A 211 4.86 11.74 31.15
N VAL A 212 4.17 12.42 32.06
CA VAL A 212 4.06 13.90 32.09
C VAL A 212 5.23 14.55 32.84
N THR A 213 5.76 13.91 33.89
CA THR A 213 6.79 14.48 34.77
C THR A 213 8.02 15.00 34.02
N PRO A 214 8.60 14.29 33.03
CA PRO A 214 9.76 14.81 32.28
C PRO A 214 9.46 16.13 31.57
N TYR A 215 8.26 16.30 31.05
CA TYR A 215 7.84 17.54 30.37
C TYR A 215 7.58 18.69 31.35
N VAL A 216 7.06 18.41 32.55
CA VAL A 216 6.95 19.43 33.61
C VAL A 216 8.34 19.90 34.05
N GLU A 217 9.34 19.04 34.06
CA GLU A 217 10.72 19.46 34.32
C GLU A 217 11.30 20.38 33.23
N VAL A 218 10.98 20.11 31.95
CA VAL A 218 11.32 21.01 30.84
C VAL A 218 10.64 22.37 31.03
N PHE A 219 9.36 22.38 31.38
CA PHE A 219 8.61 23.60 31.70
C PHE A 219 9.27 24.39 32.83
N ARG A 220 9.57 23.77 33.96
CA ARG A 220 10.25 24.42 35.11
C ARG A 220 11.61 24.99 34.71
N LYS A 221 12.41 24.28 33.92
CA LYS A 221 13.71 24.79 33.41
C LYS A 221 13.50 26.03 32.52
N SER A 222 12.45 26.05 31.70
CA SER A 222 12.13 27.14 30.84
C SER A 222 11.73 28.41 31.64
N GLU A 223 10.89 28.28 32.68
CA GLU A 223 10.54 29.39 33.58
C GLU A 223 11.77 29.94 34.33
N LYS A 224 12.64 29.04 34.81
CA LYS A 224 13.90 29.44 35.46
C LYS A 224 14.85 30.21 34.54
N GLN A 225 14.71 30.05 33.21
CA GLN A 225 15.43 30.83 32.20
C GLN A 225 14.78 32.19 31.90
N GLY A 226 13.73 32.58 32.66
CA GLY A 226 13.06 33.87 32.54
C GLY A 226 11.92 33.91 31.52
N ARG A 227 11.53 32.79 30.91
CA ARG A 227 10.37 32.75 30.03
C ARG A 227 9.06 32.81 30.85
N ASN A 228 8.05 33.45 30.28
CA ASN A 228 6.73 33.46 30.90
C ASN A 228 6.04 32.08 30.78
N PHE A 229 4.88 31.91 31.39
CA PHE A 229 4.11 30.67 31.43
C PHE A 229 3.83 30.11 30.02
N GLU A 230 3.31 30.94 29.11
CA GLU A 230 2.91 30.52 27.77
C GLU A 230 4.14 30.11 26.92
N GLU A 231 5.19 30.92 26.96
CA GLU A 231 6.46 30.60 26.29
C GLU A 231 7.05 29.28 26.79
N SER A 232 6.95 29.01 28.09
CA SER A 232 7.44 27.77 28.72
C SER A 232 6.58 26.56 28.33
N ILE A 233 5.26 26.70 28.19
CA ILE A 233 4.38 25.66 27.64
C ILE A 233 4.76 25.34 26.19
N PHE A 234 4.88 26.35 25.33
CA PHE A 234 5.22 26.15 23.92
C PHE A 234 6.62 25.56 23.73
N ALA A 235 7.60 25.97 24.54
CA ALA A 235 8.92 25.36 24.55
C ALA A 235 8.87 23.86 24.93
N THR A 236 8.03 23.50 25.89
CA THR A 236 7.83 22.11 26.33
C THR A 236 7.12 21.27 25.26
N ILE A 237 6.11 21.82 24.60
CA ILE A 237 5.40 21.14 23.49
C ILE A 237 6.37 20.84 22.35
N ARG A 238 7.29 21.75 22.02
CA ARG A 238 8.32 21.52 20.99
C ARG A 238 9.17 20.27 21.29
N VAL A 239 9.52 20.04 22.55
CA VAL A 239 10.24 18.83 22.99
C VAL A 239 9.36 17.58 22.85
N ALA A 240 8.07 17.67 23.19
CA ALA A 240 7.15 16.55 23.06
C ALA A 240 6.97 16.09 21.61
N LEU A 241 6.94 17.01 20.66
CA LEU A 241 6.72 16.73 19.23
C LEU A 241 7.92 16.05 18.53
N VAL A 242 9.09 16.02 19.13
CA VAL A 242 10.26 15.29 18.63
C VAL A 242 10.55 14.04 19.44
N SER A 243 9.71 13.74 20.42
CA SER A 243 9.87 12.54 21.25
C SER A 243 9.45 11.27 20.50
N PRO A 244 10.05 10.12 20.84
CA PRO A 244 9.59 8.84 20.27
C PRO A 244 8.10 8.56 20.54
N MET A 245 7.56 9.03 21.66
CA MET A 245 6.15 8.84 22.02
C MET A 245 5.19 9.54 21.05
N PHE A 246 5.62 10.62 20.41
CA PHE A 246 4.86 11.29 19.37
C PHE A 246 5.15 10.71 17.98
N LEU A 247 6.43 10.51 17.65
CA LEU A 247 6.87 10.14 16.30
C LEU A 247 6.51 8.70 15.92
N PHE A 248 6.36 7.80 16.90
CA PHE A 248 6.06 6.38 16.64
C PHE A 248 4.64 6.01 17.06
N HIS A 249 4.10 5.01 16.38
CA HIS A 249 2.88 4.35 16.84
C HIS A 249 3.19 3.57 18.11
N TYR A 250 2.41 3.84 19.16
CA TYR A 250 2.56 3.16 20.42
C TYR A 250 1.72 1.88 20.43
N GLU A 251 2.38 0.76 20.60
CA GLU A 251 1.75 -0.52 20.89
C GLU A 251 2.46 -1.12 22.09
N PRO A 252 1.76 -1.31 23.22
CA PRO A 252 2.37 -1.91 24.40
C PRO A 252 2.93 -3.29 24.08
N THR A 253 4.14 -3.58 24.55
CA THR A 253 4.78 -4.87 24.30
C THR A 253 3.99 -6.01 24.94
N ASN A 254 3.70 -7.05 24.15
CA ASN A 254 3.07 -8.26 24.67
C ASN A 254 4.14 -9.19 25.26
N ASN A 255 4.37 -9.09 26.57
CA ASN A 255 5.30 -9.93 27.32
C ASN A 255 4.71 -11.28 27.76
N SER A 256 3.51 -11.65 27.30
CA SER A 256 2.90 -12.96 27.57
C SER A 256 3.35 -13.99 26.53
N ASN A 257 3.11 -15.26 26.81
CA ASN A 257 3.37 -16.36 25.88
C ASN A 257 2.20 -16.63 24.90
N HIS A 258 1.20 -15.73 24.88
CA HIS A 258 -0.01 -15.89 24.09
C HIS A 258 -0.31 -14.64 23.28
N VAL A 259 -1.00 -14.80 22.16
CA VAL A 259 -1.60 -13.69 21.42
C VAL A 259 -2.57 -12.94 22.33
N ARG A 260 -2.54 -11.63 22.30
CA ARG A 260 -3.44 -10.74 23.05
C ARG A 260 -4.13 -9.76 22.13
N PRO A 261 -5.37 -9.37 22.43
CA PRO A 261 -5.97 -8.20 21.82
C PRO A 261 -5.07 -6.98 22.03
N LEU A 262 -5.04 -6.09 21.03
CA LEU A 262 -4.38 -4.80 21.18
C LEU A 262 -5.04 -3.98 22.30
N ASP A 263 -4.24 -3.14 22.93
CA ASP A 263 -4.76 -2.06 23.77
C ASP A 263 -5.78 -1.24 22.99
N PRO A 264 -6.94 -0.86 23.58
CA PRO A 264 -8.00 -0.15 22.86
C PRO A 264 -7.55 1.15 22.21
N TYR A 265 -6.63 1.90 22.80
CA TYR A 265 -6.09 3.12 22.21
C TYR A 265 -5.12 2.85 21.07
N ALA A 266 -4.32 1.78 21.18
CA ALA A 266 -3.49 1.31 20.07
C ALA A 266 -4.35 0.86 18.88
N LEU A 267 -5.45 0.14 19.13
CA LEU A 267 -6.40 -0.26 18.10
C LEU A 267 -7.11 0.95 17.48
N ALA A 268 -7.53 1.94 18.28
CA ALA A 268 -8.10 3.20 17.79
C ALA A 268 -7.10 3.96 16.89
N ALA A 269 -5.84 4.04 17.30
CA ALA A 269 -4.80 4.64 16.48
C ALA A 269 -4.61 3.86 15.17
N ARG A 270 -4.48 2.52 15.22
CA ARG A 270 -4.33 1.67 14.03
C ARG A 270 -5.49 1.87 13.04
N LEU A 271 -6.73 1.87 13.53
CA LEU A 271 -7.93 2.10 12.73
C LEU A 271 -7.95 3.51 12.11
N SER A 272 -7.60 4.53 12.88
CA SER A 272 -7.60 5.92 12.42
C SER A 272 -6.51 6.17 11.36
N TYR A 273 -5.30 5.69 11.57
CA TYR A 273 -4.24 5.85 10.57
C TYR A 273 -4.49 5.01 9.31
N PHE A 274 -5.15 3.87 9.43
CA PHE A 274 -5.60 3.10 8.26
C PHE A 274 -6.62 3.89 7.42
N LEU A 275 -7.73 4.33 8.03
CA LEU A 275 -8.89 4.86 7.29
C LEU A 275 -8.88 6.39 7.11
N TRP A 276 -8.07 7.12 7.87
CA TRP A 276 -8.00 8.59 7.80
C TRP A 276 -6.56 9.11 7.63
N GLY A 277 -5.56 8.26 7.80
CA GLY A 277 -4.16 8.64 7.71
C GLY A 277 -3.73 9.68 8.74
N SER A 278 -4.44 9.77 9.87
CA SER A 278 -4.20 10.74 10.95
C SER A 278 -4.60 10.18 12.31
N MET A 279 -4.39 10.98 13.36
CA MET A 279 -4.73 10.63 14.75
C MET A 279 -6.24 10.41 14.95
N PRO A 280 -6.65 9.58 15.95
CA PRO A 280 -8.04 9.39 16.33
C PRO A 280 -8.74 10.72 16.66
N ASP A 281 -10.02 10.83 16.31
CA ASP A 281 -10.88 11.91 16.81
C ASP A 281 -11.32 11.65 18.27
N GLU A 282 -11.95 12.64 18.90
CA GLU A 282 -12.44 12.53 20.27
C GLU A 282 -13.43 11.35 20.41
N PHE A 283 -14.36 11.21 19.46
CA PHE A 283 -15.34 10.13 19.50
C PHE A 283 -14.68 8.74 19.50
N LEU A 284 -13.68 8.50 18.64
CA LEU A 284 -12.98 7.22 18.60
C LEU A 284 -12.15 6.98 19.86
N THR A 285 -11.58 8.05 20.42
CA THR A 285 -10.85 8.03 21.70
C THR A 285 -11.78 7.69 22.87
N ASP A 286 -12.98 8.26 22.89
CA ASP A 286 -14.00 7.98 23.92
C ASP A 286 -14.48 6.52 23.84
N VAL A 287 -14.72 6.00 22.62
CA VAL A 287 -15.06 4.58 22.46
C VAL A 287 -13.92 3.68 22.95
N ALA A 288 -12.66 4.03 22.67
CA ALA A 288 -11.53 3.28 23.20
C ALA A 288 -11.48 3.30 24.73
N ALA A 289 -11.84 4.43 25.36
CA ALA A 289 -11.89 4.56 26.82
C ALA A 289 -12.94 3.65 27.48
N THR A 290 -14.01 3.28 26.79
CA THR A 290 -15.02 2.32 27.32
C THR A 290 -14.50 0.90 27.41
N GLY A 291 -13.39 0.55 26.74
CA GLY A 291 -12.88 -0.81 26.59
C GLY A 291 -13.63 -1.67 25.56
N ASN A 292 -14.69 -1.17 24.93
CA ASN A 292 -15.55 -1.93 24.01
C ASN A 292 -15.01 -1.93 22.55
N LEU A 293 -13.89 -1.29 22.26
CA LEU A 293 -13.40 -1.18 20.88
C LEU A 293 -13.05 -2.53 20.26
N ASN A 294 -12.72 -3.54 21.06
CA ASN A 294 -12.45 -4.89 20.59
C ASN A 294 -13.71 -5.71 20.22
N ASP A 295 -14.91 -5.18 20.52
CA ASP A 295 -16.16 -5.79 20.10
C ASP A 295 -16.31 -5.73 18.56
N PRO A 296 -16.54 -6.89 17.88
CA PRO A 296 -16.63 -6.92 16.42
C PRO A 296 -17.74 -6.03 15.85
N ASP A 297 -18.86 -5.88 16.51
CA ASP A 297 -19.99 -5.09 16.02
C ASP A 297 -19.71 -3.58 16.19
N VAL A 298 -19.04 -3.19 17.27
CA VAL A 298 -18.55 -1.83 17.47
C VAL A 298 -17.54 -1.47 16.38
N LEU A 299 -16.58 -2.37 16.09
CA LEU A 299 -15.58 -2.14 15.03
C LEU A 299 -16.21 -2.02 13.64
N ARG A 300 -17.22 -2.84 13.29
CA ARG A 300 -17.96 -2.72 12.03
C ARG A 300 -18.64 -1.35 11.90
N GLN A 301 -19.38 -0.94 12.94
CA GLN A 301 -20.08 0.35 12.94
C GLN A 301 -19.11 1.53 12.80
N LEU A 302 -17.99 1.48 13.51
CA LEU A 302 -16.93 2.50 13.40
C LEU A 302 -16.30 2.52 12.01
N THR A 303 -16.01 1.37 11.44
CA THR A 303 -15.44 1.25 10.09
C THR A 303 -16.36 1.93 9.07
N VAL A 304 -17.65 1.62 9.06
CA VAL A 304 -18.62 2.24 8.15
C VAL A 304 -18.75 3.77 8.39
N ARG A 305 -18.80 4.20 9.67
CA ARG A 305 -18.79 5.64 10.02
C ARG A 305 -17.56 6.33 9.46
N MET A 306 -16.39 5.71 9.58
CA MET A 306 -15.12 6.29 9.15
C MET A 306 -15.00 6.34 7.63
N LEU A 307 -15.48 5.33 6.91
CA LEU A 307 -15.51 5.31 5.44
C LEU A 307 -16.41 6.41 4.86
N ARG A 308 -17.54 6.72 5.53
CA ARG A 308 -18.47 7.77 5.12
C ARG A 308 -18.00 9.18 5.47
N ASN A 309 -16.99 9.32 6.32
CA ASN A 309 -16.43 10.62 6.68
C ASN A 309 -15.53 11.16 5.55
N ASP A 310 -15.48 12.49 5.40
CA ASP A 310 -14.67 13.14 4.35
C ASP A 310 -13.16 12.86 4.48
N ARG A 311 -12.67 12.55 5.68
CA ARG A 311 -11.28 12.13 5.91
C ARG A 311 -10.91 10.84 5.17
N SER A 312 -11.89 10.00 4.80
CA SER A 312 -11.65 8.78 4.00
C SER A 312 -11.09 9.07 2.60
N LEU A 313 -11.22 10.30 2.10
CA LEU A 313 -10.57 10.73 0.87
C LEU A 313 -9.04 10.61 0.97
N VAL A 314 -8.48 10.95 2.13
CA VAL A 314 -7.03 10.83 2.38
C VAL A 314 -6.57 9.36 2.26
N PHE A 315 -7.35 8.43 2.82
CA PHE A 315 -7.09 6.99 2.64
C PHE A 315 -7.16 6.60 1.16
N ALA A 316 -8.24 6.98 0.47
CA ALA A 316 -8.41 6.64 -0.94
C ALA A 316 -7.25 7.19 -1.80
N GLU A 317 -6.84 8.44 -1.62
CA GLU A 317 -5.74 9.05 -2.36
C GLU A 317 -4.40 8.38 -2.07
N ARG A 318 -4.08 8.12 -0.80
CA ARG A 318 -2.81 7.52 -0.41
C ARG A 318 -2.70 6.07 -0.85
N PHE A 319 -3.76 5.30 -0.63
CA PHE A 319 -3.78 3.89 -1.02
C PHE A 319 -3.74 3.73 -2.54
N THR A 320 -4.70 4.32 -3.26
CA THR A 320 -4.79 4.13 -4.71
C THR A 320 -3.65 4.80 -5.45
N GLY A 321 -3.18 5.97 -4.97
CA GLY A 321 -2.05 6.67 -5.56
C GLY A 321 -0.78 5.83 -5.61
N GLN A 322 -0.58 4.96 -4.61
CA GLN A 322 0.54 4.04 -4.54
C GLN A 322 0.23 2.71 -5.23
N TRP A 323 -0.90 2.08 -4.92
CA TRP A 323 -1.31 0.82 -5.53
C TRP A 323 -1.36 0.89 -7.06
N LEU A 324 -1.88 1.99 -7.61
CA LEU A 324 -2.05 2.20 -9.06
C LEU A 324 -0.89 3.01 -9.68
N HIS A 325 0.09 3.43 -8.89
CA HIS A 325 1.21 4.29 -9.28
C HIS A 325 0.80 5.70 -9.77
N THR A 326 -0.44 6.13 -9.57
CA THR A 326 -0.97 7.39 -10.14
C THR A 326 -0.34 8.64 -9.53
N ARG A 327 0.29 8.57 -8.35
CA ARG A 327 1.04 9.69 -7.80
C ARG A 327 2.31 10.04 -8.59
N GLU A 328 2.85 9.09 -9.39
CA GLU A 328 4.01 9.31 -10.26
C GLU A 328 3.73 10.27 -11.42
N LEU A 329 2.44 10.56 -11.72
CA LEU A 329 2.03 11.57 -12.70
C LEU A 329 2.43 13.00 -12.29
N ALA A 330 2.76 13.24 -11.03
CA ALA A 330 3.32 14.52 -10.56
C ALA A 330 4.86 14.63 -10.77
N GLY A 331 5.50 13.57 -11.28
CA GLY A 331 6.95 13.47 -11.47
C GLY A 331 7.32 12.76 -12.78
N ASP A 332 8.09 11.69 -12.67
CA ASP A 332 8.76 11.01 -13.80
C ASP A 332 7.81 10.40 -14.85
N LYS A 333 6.56 10.13 -14.48
CA LYS A 333 5.53 9.60 -15.39
C LYS A 333 4.62 10.69 -15.97
N ALA A 334 4.90 11.96 -15.71
CA ALA A 334 4.11 13.05 -16.30
C ALA A 334 4.18 13.00 -17.83
N PRO A 335 3.04 13.12 -18.54
CA PRO A 335 3.02 13.24 -20.00
C PRO A 335 3.86 14.42 -20.49
N ASP A 336 4.58 14.24 -21.60
CA ASP A 336 5.47 15.26 -22.18
C ASP A 336 4.69 16.53 -22.52
N PRO A 337 5.02 17.68 -21.93
CA PRO A 337 4.28 18.93 -22.16
C PRO A 337 4.34 19.44 -23.60
N LYS A 338 5.35 19.04 -24.37
CA LYS A 338 5.46 19.39 -25.80
C LYS A 338 4.48 18.61 -26.66
N LEU A 339 4.21 17.36 -26.30
CA LEU A 339 3.27 16.48 -27.03
C LEU A 339 1.85 16.62 -26.50
N PHE A 340 1.67 17.00 -25.24
CA PHE A 340 0.38 17.17 -24.58
C PHE A 340 0.20 18.59 -24.01
N PRO A 341 0.30 19.66 -24.86
CA PRO A 341 0.27 21.04 -24.37
C PRO A 341 -1.03 21.44 -23.70
N ALA A 342 -2.17 20.92 -24.14
CA ALA A 342 -3.48 21.19 -23.52
C ALA A 342 -3.57 20.62 -22.10
N TYR A 343 -3.04 19.41 -21.87
CA TYR A 343 -2.94 18.81 -20.54
C TYR A 343 -1.95 19.59 -19.67
N ALA A 344 -0.79 19.93 -20.20
CA ALA A 344 0.26 20.65 -19.46
C ALA A 344 -0.19 22.05 -19.01
N ALA A 345 -1.00 22.75 -19.80
CA ALA A 345 -1.49 24.08 -19.50
C ALA A 345 -2.70 24.13 -18.55
N ASP A 346 -3.44 23.02 -18.38
CA ASP A 346 -4.67 22.97 -17.58
C ASP A 346 -4.43 22.21 -16.26
N GLU A 347 -4.18 22.97 -15.17
CA GLU A 347 -3.92 22.42 -13.84
C GLU A 347 -5.12 21.68 -13.26
N GLU A 348 -6.35 22.18 -13.52
CA GLU A 348 -7.57 21.51 -13.05
C GLU A 348 -7.73 20.15 -13.72
N LEU A 349 -7.51 20.06 -15.04
CA LEU A 349 -7.56 18.80 -15.77
C LEU A 349 -6.49 17.81 -15.26
N ARG A 350 -5.26 18.29 -15.01
CA ARG A 350 -4.20 17.44 -14.42
C ARG A 350 -4.61 16.89 -13.06
N SER A 351 -5.21 17.73 -12.22
CA SER A 351 -5.72 17.33 -10.90
C SER A 351 -6.85 16.33 -11.03
N ASP A 352 -7.84 16.61 -11.88
CA ASP A 352 -8.99 15.75 -12.11
C ASP A 352 -8.57 14.36 -12.61
N ILE A 353 -7.67 14.31 -13.59
CA ILE A 353 -7.12 13.05 -14.11
C ILE A 353 -6.43 12.27 -13.01
N ARG A 354 -5.55 12.89 -12.24
CA ARG A 354 -4.78 12.24 -11.18
C ARG A 354 -5.67 11.71 -10.06
N LEU A 355 -6.69 12.47 -9.66
CA LEU A 355 -7.55 12.14 -8.53
C LEU A 355 -8.72 11.20 -8.90
N GLN A 356 -9.08 11.08 -10.17
CA GLN A 356 -10.22 10.28 -10.61
C GLN A 356 -10.23 8.84 -10.06
N PRO A 357 -9.13 8.06 -10.10
CA PRO A 357 -9.12 6.69 -9.55
C PRO A 357 -9.36 6.66 -8.05
N SER A 358 -8.82 7.62 -7.30
CA SER A 358 -8.98 7.72 -5.85
C SER A 358 -10.42 8.08 -5.45
N LEU A 359 -11.00 9.03 -6.16
CA LEU A 359 -12.39 9.42 -5.97
C LEU A 359 -13.35 8.29 -6.34
N PHE A 360 -13.08 7.56 -7.41
CA PHE A 360 -13.87 6.40 -7.81
C PHE A 360 -13.78 5.28 -6.75
N PHE A 361 -12.59 4.96 -6.28
CA PHE A 361 -12.39 4.00 -5.18
C PHE A 361 -13.15 4.41 -3.93
N ARG A 362 -13.07 5.69 -3.53
CA ARG A 362 -13.82 6.23 -2.39
C ARG A 362 -15.34 6.06 -2.57
N GLU A 363 -15.87 6.36 -3.75
CA GLU A 363 -17.30 6.20 -4.03
C GLU A 363 -17.74 4.72 -3.99
N VAL A 364 -16.91 3.80 -4.45
CA VAL A 364 -17.14 2.35 -4.30
C VAL A 364 -17.25 1.98 -2.81
N LEU A 365 -16.37 2.54 -1.95
CA LEU A 365 -16.41 2.32 -0.50
C LEU A 365 -17.66 2.94 0.14
N ILE A 366 -17.95 4.23 -0.11
CA ILE A 366 -19.07 4.93 0.53
C ILE A 366 -20.41 4.29 0.18
N ARG A 367 -20.58 3.85 -1.07
CA ARG A 367 -21.81 3.26 -1.60
C ARG A 367 -21.91 1.77 -1.39
N ASP A 368 -20.93 1.16 -0.73
CA ASP A 368 -20.83 -0.28 -0.51
C ASP A 368 -21.01 -1.10 -1.82
N ARG A 369 -20.39 -0.62 -2.88
CA ARG A 369 -20.43 -1.29 -4.18
C ARG A 369 -19.55 -2.53 -4.17
N PRO A 370 -19.79 -3.50 -5.08
CA PRO A 370 -18.84 -4.58 -5.28
C PRO A 370 -17.47 -4.03 -5.68
N VAL A 371 -16.39 -4.51 -5.04
CA VAL A 371 -15.01 -4.13 -5.43
C VAL A 371 -14.68 -4.53 -6.87
N LEU A 372 -15.47 -5.40 -7.47
CA LEU A 372 -15.39 -5.77 -8.88
C LEU A 372 -15.74 -4.62 -9.83
N ASP A 373 -16.46 -3.59 -9.36
CA ASP A 373 -16.67 -2.35 -10.11
C ASP A 373 -15.35 -1.63 -10.46
N LEU A 374 -14.26 -1.94 -9.72
CA LEU A 374 -12.92 -1.46 -10.06
C LEU A 374 -12.36 -2.10 -11.35
N ILE A 375 -12.83 -3.30 -11.72
CA ILE A 375 -12.50 -3.95 -13.00
C ILE A 375 -13.40 -3.43 -14.09
N ASP A 376 -14.72 -3.49 -13.89
CA ASP A 376 -15.72 -3.06 -14.85
C ASP A 376 -16.92 -2.42 -14.14
N SER A 377 -17.29 -1.24 -14.57
CA SER A 377 -18.38 -0.47 -13.99
C SER A 377 -19.13 0.31 -15.06
N LYS A 378 -20.45 0.42 -14.87
CA LYS A 378 -21.31 1.32 -15.66
C LYS A 378 -21.25 2.77 -15.16
N TYR A 379 -20.43 3.06 -14.17
CA TYR A 379 -20.28 4.36 -13.52
C TYR A 379 -18.84 4.84 -13.59
N THR A 380 -18.67 6.14 -13.42
CA THR A 380 -17.37 6.77 -13.22
C THR A 380 -17.51 7.99 -12.31
N VAL A 381 -16.39 8.56 -11.89
CA VAL A 381 -16.36 9.91 -11.29
C VAL A 381 -15.86 10.87 -12.35
N ALA A 382 -16.60 11.95 -12.57
CA ALA A 382 -16.27 12.92 -13.61
C ALA A 382 -16.59 14.35 -13.17
N THR A 383 -15.88 15.29 -13.79
CA THR A 383 -16.11 16.74 -13.79
C THR A 383 -16.39 17.20 -15.23
N ALA A 384 -16.75 18.44 -15.44
CA ALA A 384 -16.88 19.00 -16.77
C ALA A 384 -15.57 18.94 -17.59
N LYS A 385 -14.41 19.01 -16.92
CA LYS A 385 -13.10 18.87 -17.58
C LYS A 385 -12.91 17.43 -18.11
N LEU A 386 -13.23 16.43 -17.28
CA LEU A 386 -13.13 15.03 -17.68
C LEU A 386 -14.19 14.67 -18.73
N GLU A 387 -15.42 15.19 -18.63
CA GLU A 387 -16.46 15.04 -19.65
C GLU A 387 -15.95 15.50 -21.02
N LYS A 388 -15.39 16.71 -21.07
CA LYS A 388 -14.79 17.29 -22.29
C LYS A 388 -13.60 16.45 -22.78
N HIS A 389 -12.72 16.04 -21.86
CA HIS A 389 -11.55 15.22 -22.18
C HIS A 389 -11.93 13.86 -22.76
N PHE A 390 -13.00 13.25 -22.25
CA PHE A 390 -13.51 11.99 -22.76
C PHE A 390 -14.21 12.11 -24.13
N GLY A 391 -14.61 13.32 -24.52
CA GLY A 391 -15.47 13.52 -25.68
C GLY A 391 -16.85 12.87 -25.53
N LEU A 392 -17.31 12.69 -24.30
CA LEU A 392 -18.59 12.10 -23.95
C LEU A 392 -19.54 13.18 -23.42
N LYS A 393 -20.84 12.90 -23.47
CA LYS A 393 -21.85 13.67 -22.78
C LYS A 393 -22.25 12.89 -21.52
N LEU A 394 -21.96 13.43 -20.33
CA LEU A 394 -22.23 12.80 -19.06
C LEU A 394 -23.38 13.51 -18.32
N PRO A 395 -24.18 12.81 -17.51
CA PRO A 395 -25.31 13.39 -16.77
C PRO A 395 -24.83 14.18 -15.55
N LEU A 396 -23.97 15.20 -15.75
CA LEU A 396 -23.47 16.05 -14.68
C LEU A 396 -24.53 17.05 -14.19
N ASN A 397 -24.61 17.23 -12.88
CA ASN A 397 -25.43 18.28 -12.29
C ASN A 397 -24.91 19.66 -12.71
N ALA A 398 -25.78 20.45 -13.34
CA ALA A 398 -25.44 21.77 -13.89
C ALA A 398 -24.87 22.75 -12.83
N ASN A 399 -25.33 22.66 -11.59
CA ASN A 399 -24.90 23.56 -10.50
C ASN A 399 -23.55 23.14 -9.87
N ALA A 400 -23.04 21.98 -10.19
CA ALA A 400 -21.81 21.42 -9.60
C ALA A 400 -20.87 20.84 -10.66
N ARG A 401 -20.91 21.30 -11.91
CA ARG A 401 -20.19 20.71 -13.05
C ARG A 401 -18.68 20.59 -12.85
N ASN A 402 -18.08 21.50 -12.09
CA ASN A 402 -16.65 21.49 -11.80
C ASN A 402 -16.28 20.65 -10.55
N GLN A 403 -17.29 20.11 -9.86
CA GLN A 403 -17.06 19.20 -8.74
C GLN A 403 -17.08 17.75 -9.23
N PRO A 404 -16.26 16.85 -8.65
CA PRO A 404 -16.33 15.43 -8.95
C PRO A 404 -17.70 14.85 -8.63
N GLN A 405 -18.29 14.14 -9.56
CA GLN A 405 -19.61 13.54 -9.45
C GLN A 405 -19.59 12.07 -9.87
N TRP A 406 -20.29 11.24 -9.11
CA TRP A 406 -20.58 9.86 -9.49
C TRP A 406 -21.68 9.87 -10.54
N VAL A 407 -21.36 9.42 -11.76
CA VAL A 407 -22.26 9.47 -12.91
C VAL A 407 -22.27 8.18 -13.71
N GLU A 408 -23.39 7.89 -14.36
CA GLU A 408 -23.50 6.78 -15.29
C GLU A 408 -22.75 7.06 -16.59
N LEU A 409 -22.09 6.02 -17.10
CA LEU A 409 -21.47 6.05 -18.42
C LEU A 409 -22.54 5.76 -19.49
N PRO A 410 -22.46 6.40 -20.66
CA PRO A 410 -23.35 6.08 -21.78
C PRO A 410 -23.25 4.60 -22.17
N GLU A 411 -24.38 4.04 -22.62
CA GLU A 411 -24.43 2.67 -23.15
C GLU A 411 -23.44 2.52 -24.31
N GLY A 412 -22.72 1.40 -24.35
CA GLY A 412 -21.68 1.16 -25.36
C GLY A 412 -20.39 1.97 -25.13
N SER A 413 -20.26 2.67 -24.00
CA SER A 413 -19.02 3.35 -23.67
C SER A 413 -17.86 2.36 -23.61
N ASN A 414 -16.75 2.72 -24.22
CA ASN A 414 -15.49 1.96 -24.09
C ASN A 414 -14.90 2.05 -22.70
N ARG A 415 -15.36 3.02 -21.86
CA ARG A 415 -14.87 3.25 -20.51
C ARG A 415 -15.60 2.37 -19.50
N GLY A 416 -15.01 2.18 -18.35
CA GLY A 416 -15.53 1.40 -17.24
C GLY A 416 -14.39 0.90 -16.36
N GLY A 417 -14.58 0.93 -15.05
CA GLY A 417 -13.54 0.57 -14.09
C GLY A 417 -12.25 1.37 -14.25
N LEU A 418 -11.17 0.88 -13.63
CA LEU A 418 -9.86 1.55 -13.60
C LEU A 418 -9.16 1.59 -14.97
N LEU A 419 -9.32 0.55 -15.79
CA LEU A 419 -8.58 0.41 -17.06
C LEU A 419 -8.92 1.49 -18.10
N GLY A 420 -10.09 2.13 -17.99
CA GLY A 420 -10.48 3.22 -18.86
C GLY A 420 -10.12 4.62 -18.36
N MET A 421 -9.45 4.74 -17.21
CA MET A 421 -9.13 6.03 -16.59
C MET A 421 -7.80 6.59 -17.11
N PRO A 422 -7.77 7.89 -17.50
CA PRO A 422 -6.57 8.53 -18.04
C PRO A 422 -5.33 8.41 -17.16
N ALA A 423 -5.48 8.51 -15.83
CA ALA A 423 -4.36 8.35 -14.92
C ALA A 423 -3.70 6.98 -15.02
N VAL A 424 -4.50 5.91 -15.06
CA VAL A 424 -4.02 4.52 -15.19
C VAL A 424 -3.32 4.31 -16.54
N LEU A 425 -3.92 4.83 -17.61
CA LEU A 425 -3.37 4.74 -18.96
C LEU A 425 -2.07 5.51 -19.12
N ALA A 426 -1.95 6.66 -18.47
CA ALA A 426 -0.73 7.48 -18.49
C ALA A 426 0.42 6.84 -17.72
N VAL A 427 0.22 6.37 -16.47
CA VAL A 427 1.29 5.73 -15.67
C VAL A 427 1.77 4.42 -16.27
N SER A 428 0.90 3.72 -17.01
CA SER A 428 1.22 2.50 -17.75
C SER A 428 1.66 2.76 -19.19
N SER A 429 2.15 3.96 -19.48
CA SER A 429 2.69 4.39 -20.78
C SER A 429 4.06 5.06 -20.57
N TYR A 430 4.75 5.35 -21.67
CA TYR A 430 5.83 6.32 -21.66
C TYR A 430 5.25 7.75 -21.70
N PRO A 431 5.97 8.77 -21.21
CA PRO A 431 5.49 10.15 -21.26
C PRO A 431 5.11 10.65 -22.66
N TYR A 432 5.65 10.04 -23.69
CA TYR A 432 5.53 10.49 -25.10
C TYR A 432 4.78 9.50 -26.00
N ARG A 433 4.49 8.26 -25.57
CA ARG A 433 3.76 7.26 -26.37
C ARG A 433 3.16 6.15 -25.50
N THR A 434 2.19 5.42 -26.04
CA THR A 434 1.66 4.21 -25.43
C THR A 434 2.68 3.05 -25.44
N SER A 435 2.47 2.07 -24.58
CA SER A 435 3.30 0.86 -24.51
C SER A 435 2.46 -0.35 -24.10
N PRO A 436 2.17 -1.28 -25.03
CA PRO A 436 1.50 -2.53 -24.68
C PRO A 436 2.22 -3.31 -23.56
N VAL A 437 3.56 -3.28 -23.56
CA VAL A 437 4.36 -3.95 -22.54
C VAL A 437 4.13 -3.36 -21.16
N LEU A 438 4.23 -2.05 -21.00
CA LEU A 438 4.00 -1.39 -19.71
C LEU A 438 2.56 -1.55 -19.24
N ARG A 439 1.56 -1.45 -20.15
CA ARG A 439 0.14 -1.66 -19.84
C ARG A 439 -0.13 -3.10 -19.39
N GLY A 440 0.42 -4.08 -20.09
CA GLY A 440 0.26 -5.49 -19.73
C GLY A 440 0.95 -5.82 -18.40
N ALA A 441 2.16 -5.33 -18.17
CA ALA A 441 2.88 -5.49 -16.90
C ALA A 441 2.09 -4.87 -15.74
N TRP A 442 1.56 -3.65 -15.93
CA TRP A 442 0.73 -2.98 -14.93
C TRP A 442 -0.54 -3.78 -14.59
N ILE A 443 -1.22 -4.38 -15.59
CA ILE A 443 -2.40 -5.24 -15.34
C ILE A 443 -2.01 -6.46 -14.51
N LEU A 444 -0.91 -7.12 -14.85
CA LEU A 444 -0.42 -8.28 -14.08
C LEU A 444 -0.09 -7.90 -12.65
N GLU A 445 0.55 -6.77 -12.43
CA GLU A 445 0.94 -6.30 -11.10
C GLU A 445 -0.26 -5.74 -10.30
N ALA A 446 -0.88 -4.67 -10.81
CA ALA A 446 -1.88 -3.93 -10.06
C ALA A 446 -3.22 -4.65 -9.96
N MET A 447 -3.63 -5.39 -11.01
CA MET A 447 -4.92 -6.08 -11.02
C MET A 447 -4.81 -7.54 -10.56
N LEU A 448 -3.83 -8.30 -11.06
CA LEU A 448 -3.77 -9.74 -10.85
C LEU A 448 -2.78 -10.19 -9.77
N GLY A 449 -1.90 -9.31 -9.28
CA GLY A 449 -0.90 -9.62 -8.25
C GLY A 449 0.17 -10.62 -8.72
N THR A 450 0.42 -10.68 -10.03
CA THR A 450 1.41 -11.56 -10.65
C THR A 450 2.39 -10.75 -11.50
N PRO A 451 3.17 -9.82 -10.90
CA PRO A 451 4.09 -8.98 -11.65
C PRO A 451 5.06 -9.83 -12.47
N PRO A 452 5.39 -9.43 -13.69
CA PRO A 452 6.45 -10.09 -14.43
C PRO A 452 7.79 -9.87 -13.70
N PRO A 453 8.75 -10.80 -13.83
CA PRO A 453 10.09 -10.58 -13.33
C PRO A 453 10.74 -9.37 -14.03
N PRO A 454 11.71 -8.69 -13.38
CA PRO A 454 12.42 -7.60 -14.01
C PRO A 454 13.13 -8.09 -15.30
N PRO A 455 13.21 -7.24 -16.34
CA PRO A 455 13.91 -7.62 -17.56
C PRO A 455 15.39 -7.92 -17.26
N PRO A 456 16.02 -8.85 -17.98
CA PRO A 456 17.45 -9.08 -17.87
C PRO A 456 18.24 -7.80 -18.14
N ALA A 457 19.36 -7.59 -17.42
CA ALA A 457 20.15 -6.36 -17.50
C ALA A 457 20.69 -6.01 -18.88
N ASP A 458 20.89 -7.02 -19.73
CA ASP A 458 21.53 -6.90 -21.06
C ASP A 458 20.49 -6.80 -22.20
N VAL A 459 19.19 -6.56 -21.91
CA VAL A 459 18.16 -6.41 -22.95
C VAL A 459 18.15 -4.95 -23.43
N PRO A 460 18.54 -4.69 -24.70
CA PRO A 460 18.45 -3.34 -25.25
C PRO A 460 17.00 -2.88 -25.30
N ALA A 461 16.79 -1.57 -25.13
CA ALA A 461 15.47 -0.99 -25.32
C ALA A 461 14.92 -1.34 -26.71
N LEU A 462 13.61 -1.57 -26.81
CA LEU A 462 12.96 -1.98 -28.07
C LEU A 462 13.24 -1.00 -29.22
N GLU A 463 13.56 0.25 -28.90
CA GLU A 463 13.88 1.33 -29.85
C GLU A 463 15.31 1.29 -30.37
N ASP A 464 16.24 0.71 -29.61
CA ASP A 464 17.68 0.68 -29.93
C ASP A 464 18.07 -0.52 -30.78
N SER A 465 17.13 -1.44 -31.03
CA SER A 465 17.40 -2.62 -31.82
C SER A 465 17.33 -2.33 -33.32
N ALA A 466 18.48 -2.13 -33.96
CA ALA A 466 18.59 -1.90 -35.41
C ALA A 466 17.83 -2.94 -36.26
N SER A 467 17.73 -4.20 -35.77
CA SER A 467 16.99 -5.27 -36.39
C SER A 467 15.46 -5.08 -36.39
N LEU A 468 14.93 -4.17 -35.53
CA LEU A 468 13.50 -3.90 -35.40
C LEU A 468 13.05 -2.66 -36.17
N SER A 469 14.00 -1.87 -36.74
CA SER A 469 13.73 -0.64 -37.45
C SER A 469 12.90 -0.81 -38.73
N SER A 470 12.89 -2.02 -39.31
CA SER A 470 12.11 -2.35 -40.50
C SER A 470 10.62 -2.68 -40.22
N ALA A 471 10.24 -2.90 -38.96
CA ALA A 471 8.87 -3.20 -38.57
C ALA A 471 8.02 -1.93 -38.54
N LYS A 472 6.81 -1.98 -39.14
CA LYS A 472 5.94 -0.81 -39.33
C LYS A 472 5.02 -0.51 -38.15
N SER A 473 4.75 -1.48 -37.26
CA SER A 473 3.86 -1.32 -36.11
C SER A 473 4.52 -1.80 -34.82
N VAL A 474 4.04 -1.34 -33.65
CA VAL A 474 4.50 -1.82 -32.35
C VAL A 474 4.29 -3.33 -32.21
N ARG A 475 3.16 -3.85 -32.70
CA ARG A 475 2.85 -5.29 -32.70
C ARG A 475 3.84 -6.10 -33.54
N GLU A 476 4.20 -5.63 -34.73
CA GLU A 476 5.19 -6.29 -35.59
C GLU A 476 6.57 -6.32 -34.92
N ARG A 477 6.97 -5.22 -34.27
CA ARG A 477 8.25 -5.12 -33.52
C ARG A 477 8.27 -6.10 -32.34
N LEU A 478 7.20 -6.18 -31.57
CA LEU A 478 7.08 -7.12 -30.46
C LEU A 478 7.00 -8.57 -30.93
N ALA A 479 6.35 -8.85 -32.06
CA ALA A 479 6.34 -10.19 -32.64
C ALA A 479 7.77 -10.65 -33.00
N LYS A 480 8.56 -9.78 -33.63
CA LYS A 480 9.96 -10.05 -33.94
C LYS A 480 10.82 -10.21 -32.68
N HIS A 481 10.59 -9.40 -31.65
CA HIS A 481 11.28 -9.52 -30.36
C HIS A 481 11.00 -10.88 -29.69
N ARG A 482 9.79 -11.41 -29.81
CA ARG A 482 9.38 -12.73 -29.29
C ARG A 482 9.92 -13.94 -30.07
N GLU A 483 10.57 -13.75 -31.20
CA GLU A 483 11.28 -14.83 -31.86
C GLU A 483 12.41 -15.40 -30.98
N ASN A 484 12.95 -14.59 -30.07
CA ASN A 484 13.84 -15.05 -29.01
C ASN A 484 13.03 -15.74 -27.90
N ALA A 485 13.29 -17.00 -27.60
CA ALA A 485 12.57 -17.80 -26.62
C ALA A 485 12.63 -17.22 -25.20
N VAL A 486 13.75 -16.57 -24.82
CA VAL A 486 13.91 -15.91 -23.50
C VAL A 486 12.95 -14.71 -23.39
N CYS A 487 12.84 -13.89 -24.44
CA CYS A 487 11.94 -12.76 -24.47
C CYS A 487 10.47 -13.21 -24.55
N ALA A 488 10.17 -14.21 -25.35
CA ALA A 488 8.83 -14.78 -25.53
C ALA A 488 8.19 -15.22 -24.22
N SER A 489 8.98 -15.73 -23.31
CA SER A 489 8.52 -16.28 -22.03
C SER A 489 7.77 -15.27 -21.15
N CYS A 490 8.22 -14.01 -21.09
CA CYS A 490 7.53 -12.94 -20.39
C CYS A 490 6.49 -12.24 -21.28
N HIS A 491 6.87 -11.94 -22.54
CA HIS A 491 6.04 -11.18 -23.46
C HIS A 491 4.75 -11.89 -23.88
N SER A 492 4.73 -13.25 -23.89
CA SER A 492 3.49 -14.01 -24.13
C SER A 492 2.40 -13.75 -23.08
N ARG A 493 2.78 -13.44 -21.84
CA ARG A 493 1.84 -13.11 -20.75
C ARG A 493 1.48 -11.62 -20.72
N ILE A 494 2.40 -10.75 -21.12
CA ILE A 494 2.31 -9.30 -20.97
C ILE A 494 1.59 -8.67 -22.17
N ASP A 495 2.07 -8.95 -23.38
CA ASP A 495 1.74 -8.16 -24.58
C ASP A 495 0.26 -8.21 -24.92
N GLY A 496 -0.38 -9.39 -24.80
CA GLY A 496 -1.79 -9.59 -25.12
C GLY A 496 -2.70 -8.67 -24.29
N LEU A 497 -2.41 -8.55 -23.00
CA LEU A 497 -3.15 -7.68 -22.07
C LEU A 497 -3.02 -6.21 -22.48
N GLY A 498 -1.82 -5.78 -22.83
CA GLY A 498 -1.57 -4.39 -23.22
C GLY A 498 -2.14 -4.01 -24.57
N PHE A 499 -2.09 -4.91 -25.55
CA PHE A 499 -2.68 -4.66 -26.89
C PHE A 499 -4.17 -4.36 -26.84
N ALA A 500 -4.92 -4.99 -25.94
CA ALA A 500 -6.34 -4.72 -25.77
C ALA A 500 -6.65 -3.26 -25.37
N LEU A 501 -5.68 -2.54 -24.83
CA LEU A 501 -5.80 -1.14 -24.42
C LEU A 501 -5.25 -0.14 -25.45
N GLU A 502 -4.74 -0.57 -26.60
CA GLU A 502 -4.07 0.32 -27.57
C GLU A 502 -5.02 1.28 -28.29
N ASN A 503 -6.33 1.07 -28.22
CA ASN A 503 -7.30 2.08 -28.63
C ASN A 503 -7.28 3.33 -27.75
N TYR A 504 -6.72 3.26 -26.53
CA TYR A 504 -6.51 4.44 -25.71
C TYR A 504 -5.12 5.03 -25.97
N GLY A 505 -5.07 6.34 -26.24
CA GLY A 505 -3.83 7.12 -26.21
C GLY A 505 -3.24 7.20 -24.82
N VAL A 506 -2.18 7.99 -24.66
CA VAL A 506 -1.47 8.16 -23.36
C VAL A 506 -2.42 8.72 -22.30
N LEU A 507 -3.21 9.71 -22.65
CA LEU A 507 -4.20 10.36 -21.76
C LEU A 507 -5.62 9.78 -21.93
N GLY A 508 -5.75 8.60 -22.55
CA GLY A 508 -7.03 7.92 -22.69
C GLY A 508 -7.95 8.47 -23.78
N ASP A 509 -7.45 9.29 -24.67
CA ASP A 509 -8.12 9.64 -25.92
C ASP A 509 -8.36 8.37 -26.75
N TRP A 510 -9.55 8.26 -27.39
CA TRP A 510 -9.89 7.08 -28.16
C TRP A 510 -9.37 7.19 -29.58
N ARG A 511 -8.62 6.20 -30.03
CA ARG A 511 -8.04 6.11 -31.38
C ARG A 511 -8.33 4.76 -32.03
N THR A 512 -8.49 4.76 -33.35
CA THR A 512 -8.73 3.55 -34.16
C THR A 512 -7.61 3.27 -35.15
N ILE A 513 -6.73 4.24 -35.33
CA ILE A 513 -5.61 4.20 -36.28
C ILE A 513 -4.30 4.50 -35.54
N ASP A 514 -3.25 3.74 -35.85
CA ASP A 514 -1.88 3.96 -35.39
C ASP A 514 -0.94 3.88 -36.58
N HIS A 515 -0.11 4.90 -36.79
CA HIS A 515 0.80 5.00 -37.96
C HIS A 515 0.11 4.71 -39.31
N GLY A 516 -1.11 5.20 -39.50
CA GLY A 516 -1.87 5.04 -40.75
C GLY A 516 -2.51 3.67 -40.95
N LYS A 517 -2.44 2.75 -39.99
CA LYS A 517 -3.07 1.42 -40.03
C LYS A 517 -4.13 1.29 -38.94
N PRO A 518 -5.19 0.49 -39.17
CA PRO A 518 -6.13 0.14 -38.11
C PRO A 518 -5.41 -0.54 -36.94
N ILE A 519 -5.80 -0.16 -35.73
CA ILE A 519 -5.24 -0.75 -34.50
C ILE A 519 -5.77 -2.18 -34.35
N ASP A 520 -4.85 -3.15 -34.28
CA ASP A 520 -5.18 -4.50 -33.87
C ASP A 520 -5.07 -4.61 -32.33
N ASN A 521 -6.23 -4.55 -31.68
CA ASN A 521 -6.41 -4.62 -30.23
C ASN A 521 -6.72 -6.03 -29.73
N SER A 522 -6.46 -7.07 -30.54
CA SER A 522 -6.62 -8.45 -30.12
C SER A 522 -5.55 -8.86 -29.10
N GLY A 523 -5.94 -9.63 -28.10
CA GLY A 523 -5.05 -10.18 -27.08
C GLY A 523 -5.37 -11.64 -26.78
N GLU A 524 -4.44 -12.30 -26.11
CA GLU A 524 -4.58 -13.67 -25.64
C GLU A 524 -3.91 -13.79 -24.28
N LEU A 525 -4.54 -14.49 -23.35
CA LEU A 525 -3.98 -14.82 -22.06
C LEU A 525 -3.16 -16.12 -22.12
N ALA A 526 -2.35 -16.37 -21.10
CA ALA A 526 -1.51 -17.55 -21.02
C ALA A 526 -2.28 -18.89 -21.07
N ASP A 527 -3.58 -18.89 -20.73
CA ASP A 527 -4.46 -20.05 -20.81
C ASP A 527 -5.15 -20.21 -22.18
N GLY A 528 -4.77 -19.41 -23.17
CA GLY A 528 -5.35 -19.43 -24.52
C GLY A 528 -6.67 -18.65 -24.67
N SER A 529 -7.16 -18.01 -23.62
CA SER A 529 -8.39 -17.19 -23.70
C SER A 529 -8.12 -15.95 -24.57
N LYS A 530 -8.88 -15.80 -25.64
CA LYS A 530 -8.78 -14.66 -26.57
C LYS A 530 -9.79 -13.60 -26.24
N PHE A 531 -9.43 -12.33 -26.52
CA PHE A 531 -10.28 -11.16 -26.33
C PHE A 531 -9.87 -10.04 -27.30
N LYS A 532 -10.79 -9.12 -27.53
CA LYS A 532 -10.60 -7.99 -28.42
C LYS A 532 -11.03 -6.69 -27.75
N GLY A 533 -10.07 -5.79 -27.58
CA GLY A 533 -10.31 -4.47 -26.98
C GLY A 533 -10.60 -4.47 -25.47
N PRO A 534 -10.85 -3.28 -24.93
CA PRO A 534 -10.97 -3.10 -23.47
C PRO A 534 -12.18 -3.80 -22.84
N ALA A 535 -13.31 -3.90 -23.56
CA ALA A 535 -14.54 -4.51 -23.02
C ALA A 535 -14.34 -6.00 -22.75
N GLU A 536 -13.88 -6.76 -23.74
CA GLU A 536 -13.64 -8.19 -23.58
C GLU A 536 -12.46 -8.48 -22.65
N LEU A 537 -11.47 -7.57 -22.57
CA LEU A 537 -10.41 -7.65 -21.55
C LEU A 537 -11.01 -7.56 -20.14
N ARG A 538 -11.91 -6.60 -19.85
CA ARG A 538 -12.58 -6.49 -18.56
C ARG A 538 -13.37 -7.77 -18.22
N GLU A 539 -14.09 -8.34 -19.18
CA GLU A 539 -14.77 -9.64 -19.00
C GLU A 539 -13.80 -10.77 -18.68
N ALA A 540 -12.65 -10.82 -19.36
CA ALA A 540 -11.61 -11.81 -19.10
C ALA A 540 -10.99 -11.66 -17.68
N LEU A 541 -10.85 -10.43 -17.18
CA LEU A 541 -10.42 -10.14 -15.81
C LEU A 541 -11.51 -10.50 -14.78
N LEU A 542 -12.80 -10.26 -15.08
CA LEU A 542 -13.91 -10.66 -14.22
C LEU A 542 -14.00 -12.18 -14.06
N LYS A 543 -13.61 -12.97 -15.05
CA LYS A 543 -13.46 -14.43 -14.91
C LYS A 543 -12.35 -14.81 -13.90
N ARG A 544 -11.44 -13.89 -13.61
CA ARG A 544 -10.33 -14.03 -12.64
C ARG A 544 -10.55 -13.17 -11.39
N LYS A 545 -11.81 -12.86 -11.07
CA LYS A 545 -12.20 -11.98 -9.95
C LYS A 545 -11.57 -12.37 -8.61
N ASP A 546 -11.36 -13.67 -8.36
CA ASP A 546 -10.74 -14.14 -7.12
C ASP A 546 -9.25 -13.76 -7.03
N MET A 547 -8.52 -13.79 -8.15
CA MET A 547 -7.13 -13.30 -8.19
C MET A 547 -7.07 -11.80 -7.91
N PHE A 548 -7.95 -11.02 -8.56
CA PHE A 548 -8.07 -9.59 -8.32
C PHE A 548 -8.41 -9.30 -6.84
N THR A 549 -9.44 -9.97 -6.30
CA THR A 549 -9.87 -9.77 -4.91
C THR A 549 -8.76 -10.13 -3.93
N ARG A 550 -8.02 -11.23 -4.19
CA ARG A 550 -6.88 -11.63 -3.39
C ARG A 550 -5.77 -10.58 -3.41
N ASN A 551 -5.40 -10.07 -4.60
CA ASN A 551 -4.40 -9.03 -4.73
C ASN A 551 -4.82 -7.75 -4.00
N LEU A 552 -6.05 -7.26 -4.22
CA LEU A 552 -6.58 -6.09 -3.54
C LEU A 552 -6.59 -6.27 -2.02
N THR A 553 -7.01 -7.47 -1.53
CA THR A 553 -6.99 -7.80 -0.10
C THR A 553 -5.58 -7.77 0.46
N SER A 554 -4.60 -8.36 -0.23
CA SER A 554 -3.19 -8.34 0.20
C SER A 554 -2.64 -6.91 0.27
N LYS A 555 -2.89 -6.10 -0.75
CA LYS A 555 -2.49 -4.69 -0.78
C LYS A 555 -3.13 -3.90 0.38
N LEU A 556 -4.43 -4.04 0.60
CA LEU A 556 -5.14 -3.36 1.68
C LEU A 556 -4.69 -3.84 3.06
N LEU A 557 -4.50 -5.14 3.26
CA LEU A 557 -4.03 -5.68 4.53
C LEU A 557 -2.61 -5.20 4.84
N GLY A 558 -1.69 -5.24 3.87
CA GLY A 558 -0.33 -4.72 4.05
C GLY A 558 -0.31 -3.22 4.37
N TYR A 559 -1.13 -2.44 3.67
CA TYR A 559 -1.31 -1.01 3.97
C TYR A 559 -1.87 -0.78 5.38
N ALA A 560 -2.90 -1.53 5.79
CA ALA A 560 -3.54 -1.42 7.10
C ALA A 560 -2.60 -1.79 8.25
N LEU A 561 -1.77 -2.82 8.06
CA LEU A 561 -0.79 -3.27 9.05
C LEU A 561 0.49 -2.42 9.05
N GLY A 562 0.76 -1.68 8.00
CA GLY A 562 1.98 -0.87 7.84
C GLY A 562 3.26 -1.70 7.89
N ARG A 563 3.25 -2.88 7.27
CA ARG A 563 4.39 -3.81 7.17
C ARG A 563 4.25 -4.78 5.99
N SER A 564 5.33 -5.42 5.63
CA SER A 564 5.31 -6.56 4.71
C SER A 564 4.42 -7.68 5.25
N LEU A 565 3.68 -8.33 4.35
CA LEU A 565 2.93 -9.53 4.70
C LEU A 565 3.86 -10.73 4.82
N THR A 566 3.60 -11.56 5.83
CA THR A 566 4.26 -12.84 6.03
C THR A 566 3.48 -13.96 5.34
N LEU A 567 4.05 -15.15 5.27
CA LEU A 567 3.32 -16.33 4.73
C LEU A 567 2.05 -16.63 5.53
N GLN A 568 2.06 -16.42 6.85
CA GLN A 568 0.89 -16.61 7.70
C GLN A 568 -0.21 -15.59 7.43
N ASP A 569 0.14 -14.37 7.03
CA ASP A 569 -0.85 -13.38 6.61
C ASP A 569 -1.62 -13.83 5.36
N GLY A 570 -1.01 -14.69 4.52
CA GLY A 570 -1.67 -15.32 3.39
C GLY A 570 -2.94 -16.10 3.79
N CYS A 571 -2.95 -16.73 4.96
CA CYS A 571 -4.11 -17.44 5.51
C CYS A 571 -5.24 -16.46 5.86
N THR A 572 -4.87 -15.31 6.43
CA THR A 572 -5.81 -14.22 6.70
C THR A 572 -6.41 -13.68 5.41
N VAL A 573 -5.57 -13.47 4.40
CA VAL A 573 -6.03 -13.03 3.07
C VAL A 573 -7.03 -14.01 2.48
N ASP A 574 -6.75 -15.32 2.54
CA ASP A 574 -7.67 -16.35 2.01
C ASP A 574 -9.01 -16.38 2.76
N ALA A 575 -8.97 -16.26 4.09
CA ALA A 575 -10.18 -16.19 4.90
C ALA A 575 -11.03 -14.96 4.56
N ILE A 576 -10.39 -13.79 4.40
CA ILE A 576 -11.07 -12.54 4.00
C ILE A 576 -11.68 -12.70 2.61
N VAL A 577 -10.92 -13.20 1.62
CA VAL A 577 -11.43 -13.41 0.25
C VAL A 577 -12.64 -14.34 0.22
N ALA A 578 -12.61 -15.41 1.00
CA ALA A 578 -13.76 -16.32 1.11
C ALA A 578 -15.01 -15.59 1.63
N ARG A 579 -14.88 -14.78 2.69
CA ARG A 579 -15.97 -13.98 3.24
C ARG A 579 -16.49 -12.93 2.26
N VAL A 580 -15.59 -12.22 1.61
CA VAL A 580 -15.92 -11.19 0.60
C VAL A 580 -16.69 -11.82 -0.56
N ARG A 581 -16.30 -13.02 -1.01
CA ARG A 581 -17.01 -13.80 -2.03
C ARG A 581 -18.42 -14.16 -1.58
N GLU A 582 -18.58 -14.71 -0.36
CA GLU A 582 -19.88 -15.06 0.22
C GLU A 582 -20.84 -13.88 0.31
N LYS A 583 -20.30 -12.66 0.52
CA LYS A 583 -21.05 -11.41 0.66
C LYS A 583 -21.17 -10.62 -0.64
N GLY A 584 -20.95 -11.23 -1.80
CA GLY A 584 -21.13 -10.58 -3.10
C GLY A 584 -20.08 -9.54 -3.45
N TYR A 585 -18.87 -9.67 -2.90
CA TYR A 585 -17.71 -8.78 -3.12
C TYR A 585 -17.93 -7.33 -2.68
N THR A 586 -18.78 -7.07 -1.69
CA THR A 586 -19.06 -5.69 -1.25
C THR A 586 -17.84 -5.04 -0.61
N ALA A 587 -17.70 -3.74 -0.82
CA ALA A 587 -16.55 -2.97 -0.37
C ALA A 587 -16.48 -2.87 1.16
N HIS A 588 -17.64 -2.72 1.85
CA HIS A 588 -17.67 -2.69 3.30
C HIS A 588 -17.20 -4.03 3.88
N THR A 589 -17.66 -5.17 3.34
CA THR A 589 -17.20 -6.48 3.82
C THR A 589 -15.69 -6.61 3.72
N LEU A 590 -15.07 -6.17 2.62
CA LEU A 590 -13.62 -6.25 2.47
C LEU A 590 -12.89 -5.45 3.57
N ILE A 591 -13.30 -4.21 3.83
CA ILE A 591 -12.64 -3.38 4.85
C ILE A 591 -12.95 -3.89 6.26
N GLU A 592 -14.20 -4.28 6.53
CA GLU A 592 -14.61 -4.85 7.82
C GLU A 592 -13.83 -6.13 8.16
N GLU A 593 -13.70 -7.06 7.22
CA GLU A 593 -12.96 -8.31 7.46
C GLU A 593 -11.45 -8.06 7.65
N ILE A 594 -10.87 -7.04 7.03
CA ILE A 594 -9.50 -6.60 7.33
C ILE A 594 -9.41 -6.08 8.77
N VAL A 595 -10.31 -5.19 9.16
CA VAL A 595 -10.32 -4.60 10.51
C VAL A 595 -10.61 -5.66 11.59
N LEU A 596 -11.41 -6.67 11.28
CA LEU A 596 -11.75 -7.78 12.17
C LEU A 596 -10.70 -8.89 12.20
N SER A 597 -9.72 -8.86 11.30
CA SER A 597 -8.70 -9.92 11.19
C SER A 597 -7.81 -9.98 12.42
N GLU A 598 -7.33 -11.18 12.73
CA GLU A 598 -6.43 -11.41 13.87
C GLU A 598 -5.16 -10.52 13.83
N PRO A 599 -4.44 -10.39 12.68
CA PRO A 599 -3.26 -9.53 12.62
C PRO A 599 -3.57 -8.04 12.81
N PHE A 600 -4.81 -7.60 12.53
CA PHE A 600 -5.20 -6.21 12.75
C PHE A 600 -5.57 -5.91 14.20
N ARG A 601 -6.24 -6.82 14.89
CA ARG A 601 -6.78 -6.61 16.26
C ARG A 601 -5.88 -7.09 17.37
N SER A 602 -4.90 -7.93 17.06
CA SER A 602 -4.15 -8.65 18.08
C SER A 602 -2.64 -8.45 17.91
N GLN A 603 -1.91 -8.77 18.95
CA GLN A 603 -0.47 -8.68 19.01
C GLN A 603 0.12 -10.04 19.38
N ALA A 604 1.08 -10.50 18.57
CA ALA A 604 1.84 -11.70 18.87
C ALA A 604 2.72 -11.50 20.12
N PRO A 605 3.05 -12.59 20.84
CA PRO A 605 4.03 -12.54 21.91
C PRO A 605 5.41 -12.14 21.36
N VAL A 606 6.17 -11.38 22.14
CA VAL A 606 7.60 -11.18 21.85
C VAL A 606 8.32 -12.48 22.17
N LEU A 607 8.79 -13.18 21.15
CA LEU A 607 9.58 -14.39 21.32
C LEU A 607 10.91 -14.04 22.03
N PRO A 608 11.21 -14.61 23.21
CA PRO A 608 12.52 -14.43 23.81
C PRO A 608 13.56 -15.12 22.93
N GLY A 609 14.48 -14.35 22.34
CA GLY A 609 15.65 -14.89 21.66
C GLY A 609 15.91 -14.51 20.20
N LEU A 610 15.12 -13.64 19.58
CA LEU A 610 15.60 -12.94 18.38
C LEU A 610 16.56 -11.82 18.87
N PRO A 611 17.88 -11.94 18.66
CA PRO A 611 18.78 -10.86 19.06
C PRO A 611 18.38 -9.62 18.25
N LEU A 612 18.02 -8.55 18.95
CA LEU A 612 18.16 -7.20 18.40
C LEU A 612 19.54 -7.17 17.74
N LEU A 613 19.59 -7.01 16.42
CA LEU A 613 20.83 -6.99 15.63
C LEU A 613 21.87 -6.19 16.41
N SER A 614 22.91 -6.87 16.91
CA SER A 614 23.95 -6.23 17.67
C SER A 614 24.61 -5.18 16.78
N LYS A 615 24.98 -4.03 17.36
CA LYS A 615 25.67 -2.91 16.68
C LYS A 615 26.91 -3.33 15.87
N LYS A 616 27.38 -4.56 15.99
CA LYS A 616 28.56 -5.10 15.29
C LYS A 616 28.24 -5.64 13.88
N GLU A 617 26.99 -5.93 13.54
CA GLU A 617 26.63 -6.47 12.22
C GLU A 617 26.14 -5.41 11.23
N ALA A 618 25.74 -4.23 11.73
CA ALA A 618 25.34 -3.08 10.90
C ALA A 618 26.53 -2.38 10.19
N HIS A 619 27.79 -2.72 10.52
CA HIS A 619 28.99 -2.09 9.95
C HIS A 619 29.70 -2.97 8.90
N LYS A 620 29.10 -4.09 8.48
CA LYS A 620 29.68 -5.01 7.48
C LYS A 620 28.77 -5.26 6.27
N ARG A 621 27.90 -4.31 5.92
CA ARG A 621 27.18 -4.33 4.63
C ARG A 621 27.30 -2.99 3.94
#